data_6e221df512813920cf002fd7727b911f
#
_entry.id   6e221df512813920cf002fd7727b911f
#
_cell.length_a   1.000
_cell.length_b   1.000
_cell.length_c   1.000
_cell.angle_alpha   90.00
_cell.angle_beta   90.00
_cell.angle_gamma   90.00
#
_symmetry.space_group_name_H-M   'P 1'
#
loop_
_entity.id
_entity.type
_entity.pdbx_description
1 polymer ?
#
loop_
_entity_poly.entity_id
_entity_poly.type
_entity_poly.pdbx_seq_one_letter_code
_entity_poly.pdbx_strand_id
1 'polypeptide(L)'
;MVSGDVPDFELEHGRGISLSRGLVTALHYNEKGNAVSFEINNVRDMANSVPGIMVPFATVQYKRHEIVFKQDEPSNDLFFIVSGRYGVYADGKLVSVLTPDDMFIGEMAFLLNDRRSATILSAGEGKLIRIPKVSFLNLIRKNPHYGIFLSKLLAQRVVRQNNKTVELSEEIKELKNRLEGRV
;
A
#
# COMPACT_ATOMS: atom_id res chain seq x y z
N MET A 1 28.58 22.29 -5.66
CA MET A 1 28.31 21.30 -4.61
C MET A 1 27.75 22.06 -3.43
N VAL A 2 26.44 22.03 -3.25
CA VAL A 2 25.78 22.58 -2.06
C VAL A 2 25.30 21.37 -1.28
N SER A 3 25.99 21.03 -0.21
CA SER A 3 25.56 20.04 0.77
C SER A 3 24.27 20.58 1.40
N GLY A 4 23.14 20.00 1.03
CA GLY A 4 21.88 20.33 1.64
C GLY A 4 21.82 19.71 3.02
N ASP A 5 22.10 20.50 4.05
CA ASP A 5 21.74 20.15 5.41
C ASP A 5 20.24 19.88 5.47
N VAL A 6 19.91 18.69 5.94
CA VAL A 6 18.53 18.32 6.25
C VAL A 6 18.11 19.20 7.43
N PRO A 7 17.09 20.07 7.29
CA PRO A 7 16.66 20.91 8.40
C PRO A 7 16.21 20.03 9.56
N ASP A 8 16.74 20.30 10.73
CA ASP A 8 16.36 19.65 11.97
C ASP A 8 14.86 19.86 12.23
N PHE A 9 14.17 18.84 12.67
CA PHE A 9 12.71 18.81 12.85
C PHE A 9 12.19 19.82 13.91
N GLU A 10 13.07 20.51 14.61
CA GLU A 10 12.73 21.46 15.66
C GLU A 10 12.44 22.90 15.19
N LEU A 11 12.65 23.21 13.91
CA LEU A 11 12.38 24.55 13.39
C LEU A 11 10.93 24.66 12.88
N GLU A 12 10.16 25.55 13.48
CA GLU A 12 8.73 25.80 13.16
C GLU A 12 8.45 26.16 11.68
N HIS A 13 9.45 26.50 10.88
CA HIS A 13 9.33 27.01 9.51
C HIS A 13 9.73 26.03 8.41
N GLY A 14 10.14 24.77 8.71
CA GLY A 14 10.60 23.78 7.71
C GLY A 14 9.63 22.64 7.41
N ARG A 15 8.55 22.48 8.16
CA ARG A 15 7.66 21.31 8.12
C ARG A 15 6.90 21.15 6.80
N GLY A 16 6.53 22.25 6.15
CA GLY A 16 5.79 22.24 4.89
C GLY A 16 6.59 21.61 3.74
N ILE A 17 7.87 21.90 3.63
CA ILE A 17 8.76 21.40 2.56
C ILE A 17 9.01 19.89 2.72
N SER A 18 9.27 19.45 3.95
CA SER A 18 9.46 18.00 4.24
C SER A 18 8.21 17.19 3.96
N LEU A 19 7.02 17.71 4.29
CA LEU A 19 5.75 17.09 3.98
C LEU A 19 5.49 17.07 2.46
N SER A 20 5.78 18.17 1.76
CA SER A 20 5.61 18.25 0.30
C SER A 20 6.53 17.27 -0.44
N ARG A 21 7.78 17.10 -0.02
CA ARG A 21 8.70 16.11 -0.58
C ARG A 21 8.21 14.67 -0.47
N GLY A 22 7.43 14.36 0.58
CA GLY A 22 6.83 13.03 0.75
C GLY A 22 5.61 12.76 -0.12
N LEU A 23 5.00 13.81 -0.67
CA LEU A 23 3.77 13.73 -1.48
C LEU A 23 4.01 13.85 -2.98
N VAL A 24 5.21 14.26 -3.39
CA VAL A 24 5.58 14.50 -4.79
C VAL A 24 6.73 13.59 -5.21
N THR A 25 6.81 13.29 -6.50
CA THR A 25 7.87 12.46 -7.06
C THR A 25 9.20 13.20 -7.13
N ALA A 26 9.15 14.47 -7.50
CA ALA A 26 10.30 15.37 -7.54
C ALA A 26 9.89 16.77 -7.12
N LEU A 27 10.80 17.50 -6.49
CA LEU A 27 10.63 18.87 -6.06
C LEU A 27 11.88 19.65 -6.46
N HIS A 28 11.71 20.66 -7.31
CA HIS A 28 12.80 21.49 -7.82
C HIS A 28 12.56 22.95 -7.45
N TYR A 29 13.59 23.60 -6.95
CA TYR A 29 13.63 25.04 -6.72
C TYR A 29 14.39 25.71 -7.85
N ASN A 30 13.96 26.89 -8.24
CA ASN A 30 14.76 27.72 -9.13
C ASN A 30 15.99 28.28 -8.38
N GLU A 31 16.96 28.81 -9.11
CA GLU A 31 18.20 29.33 -8.57
C GLU A 31 17.99 30.45 -7.51
N LYS A 32 16.89 31.19 -7.61
CA LYS A 32 16.54 32.28 -6.68
C LYS A 32 15.76 31.79 -5.45
N GLY A 33 15.35 30.53 -5.40
CA GLY A 33 14.59 29.95 -4.29
C GLY A 33 13.17 30.51 -4.09
N ASN A 34 12.65 31.30 -5.04
CA ASN A 34 11.33 31.94 -4.97
C ASN A 34 10.27 31.27 -5.86
N ALA A 35 10.62 30.20 -6.57
CA ALA A 35 9.69 29.37 -7.31
C ALA A 35 10.02 27.90 -7.07
N VAL A 36 8.97 27.10 -6.95
CA VAL A 36 9.06 25.64 -6.79
C VAL A 36 8.24 24.98 -7.89
N SER A 37 8.83 24.01 -8.55
CA SER A 37 8.12 23.07 -9.43
C SER A 37 8.14 21.69 -8.81
N PHE A 38 7.07 20.94 -8.97
CA PHE A 38 6.95 19.59 -8.47
C PHE A 38 6.33 18.66 -9.50
N GLU A 39 6.79 17.43 -9.49
CA GLU A 39 6.23 16.35 -10.30
C GLU A 39 5.46 15.41 -9.38
N ILE A 40 4.24 15.07 -9.77
CA ILE A 40 3.44 14.04 -9.12
C ILE A 40 3.24 12.93 -10.14
N ASN A 41 3.87 11.80 -9.93
CA ASN A 41 3.53 10.60 -10.67
C ASN A 41 2.16 10.12 -10.21
N ASN A 42 1.27 9.88 -11.16
CA ASN A 42 -0.02 9.31 -10.87
C ASN A 42 0.19 7.96 -10.18
N VAL A 43 -0.61 7.62 -9.17
CA VAL A 43 -0.53 6.35 -8.43
C VAL A 43 -0.55 5.14 -9.39
N ARG A 44 -1.17 5.27 -10.55
CA ARG A 44 -1.15 4.26 -11.63
C ARG A 44 0.24 4.02 -12.23
N ASP A 45 1.07 5.04 -12.35
CA ASP A 45 2.44 4.90 -12.86
C ASP A 45 3.38 4.29 -11.82
N MET A 46 3.10 4.49 -10.54
CA MET A 46 3.83 3.84 -9.44
C MET A 46 3.53 2.33 -9.34
N ALA A 47 2.36 1.88 -9.77
CA ALA A 47 2.02 0.45 -9.82
C ALA A 47 2.85 -0.32 -10.89
N ASN A 48 3.40 0.38 -11.88
CA ASN A 48 4.23 -0.23 -12.93
C ASN A 48 5.74 -0.06 -12.69
N SER A 49 6.16 0.73 -11.71
CA SER A 49 7.57 0.91 -11.35
C SER A 49 7.81 0.53 -9.89
N VAL A 50 8.79 -0.34 -9.67
CA VAL A 50 9.25 -0.62 -8.31
C VAL A 50 9.86 0.67 -7.75
N PRO A 51 9.32 1.26 -6.67
CA PRO A 51 9.90 2.43 -6.07
C PRO A 51 11.38 2.17 -5.72
N GLY A 52 12.28 3.12 -6.02
CA GLY A 52 13.72 2.95 -5.80
C GLY A 52 14.09 2.50 -4.38
N ILE A 53 13.27 2.87 -3.41
CA ILE A 53 13.39 2.46 -2.02
C ILE A 53 13.12 0.98 -1.77
N MET A 54 12.40 0.30 -2.66
CA MET A 54 12.10 -1.13 -2.57
C MET A 54 13.20 -2.01 -3.23
N VAL A 55 14.06 -1.41 -4.02
CA VAL A 55 15.17 -2.10 -4.73
C VAL A 55 16.07 -2.92 -3.81
N PRO A 56 16.41 -2.48 -2.57
CA PRO A 56 17.26 -3.26 -1.67
C PRO A 56 16.60 -4.54 -1.12
N PHE A 57 15.29 -4.72 -1.29
CA PHE A 57 14.56 -5.85 -0.73
C PHE A 57 14.44 -7.01 -1.71
N ALA A 58 14.34 -8.22 -1.16
CA ALA A 58 14.28 -9.44 -1.96
C ALA A 58 12.96 -9.52 -2.74
N THR A 59 13.07 -9.76 -4.04
CA THR A 59 11.93 -10.09 -4.90
C THR A 59 11.69 -11.60 -4.86
N VAL A 60 10.45 -11.99 -4.59
CA VAL A 60 10.00 -13.38 -4.56
C VAL A 60 9.01 -13.59 -5.70
N GLN A 61 9.20 -14.64 -6.47
CA GLN A 61 8.28 -15.05 -7.54
C GLN A 61 7.33 -16.11 -7.00
N TYR A 62 6.08 -16.02 -7.40
CA TYR A 62 5.02 -16.95 -7.03
C TYR A 62 4.38 -17.53 -8.29
N LYS A 63 4.13 -18.83 -8.25
CA LYS A 63 3.33 -19.53 -9.27
C LYS A 63 1.87 -19.58 -8.82
N ARG A 64 1.01 -19.98 -9.74
CA ARG A 64 -0.42 -20.16 -9.45
C ARG A 64 -0.63 -21.12 -8.28
N HIS A 65 -1.51 -20.75 -7.35
CA HIS A 65 -1.87 -21.48 -6.11
C HIS A 65 -0.76 -21.55 -5.05
N GLU A 66 0.37 -20.88 -5.23
CA GLU A 66 1.36 -20.78 -4.17
C GLU A 66 0.89 -19.83 -3.05
N ILE A 67 1.12 -20.27 -1.83
CA ILE A 67 0.75 -19.53 -0.61
C ILE A 67 1.84 -18.51 -0.31
N VAL A 68 1.46 -17.26 -0.15
CA VAL A 68 2.35 -16.19 0.32
C VAL A 68 2.53 -16.28 1.84
N PHE A 69 1.42 -16.41 2.56
CA PHE A 69 1.33 -16.71 4.00
C PHE A 69 -0.07 -17.21 4.34
N LYS A 70 -0.20 -17.85 5.50
CA LYS A 70 -1.47 -18.38 5.99
C LYS A 70 -2.09 -17.49 7.07
N GLN A 71 -3.40 -17.56 7.21
CA GLN A 71 -4.13 -17.00 8.34
C GLN A 71 -3.54 -17.52 9.65
N ASP A 72 -3.54 -16.70 10.67
CA ASP A 72 -3.01 -16.95 12.00
C ASP A 72 -1.49 -17.17 12.12
N GLU A 73 -0.73 -17.10 11.02
CA GLU A 73 0.72 -17.06 11.08
C GLU A 73 1.24 -15.76 11.72
N PRO A 74 2.40 -15.81 12.42
CA PRO A 74 3.06 -14.59 12.90
C PRO A 74 3.41 -13.64 11.77
N SER A 75 3.22 -12.33 12.00
CA SER A 75 3.46 -11.30 10.98
C SER A 75 4.83 -10.64 11.17
N ASN A 76 5.79 -10.99 10.35
CA ASN A 76 7.14 -10.43 10.36
C ASN A 76 7.50 -9.63 9.10
N ASP A 77 6.66 -9.67 8.07
CA ASP A 77 6.95 -9.08 6.76
C ASP A 77 5.74 -8.35 6.20
N LEU A 78 6.04 -7.31 5.45
CA LEU A 78 5.14 -6.63 4.53
C LEU A 78 5.53 -7.02 3.11
N PHE A 79 4.58 -7.14 2.20
CA PHE A 79 4.85 -7.47 0.80
C PHE A 79 4.36 -6.35 -0.10
N PHE A 80 5.22 -5.88 -1.02
CA PHE A 80 4.85 -4.95 -2.07
C PHE A 80 4.54 -5.74 -3.35
N ILE A 81 3.41 -5.45 -3.98
CA ILE A 81 2.95 -6.14 -5.20
C ILE A 81 3.61 -5.51 -6.42
N VAL A 82 4.54 -6.23 -7.04
CA VAL A 82 5.15 -5.82 -8.31
C VAL A 82 4.28 -6.22 -9.48
N SER A 83 3.76 -7.45 -9.45
CA SER A 83 2.90 -7.99 -10.51
C SER A 83 2.08 -9.17 -10.00
N GLY A 84 1.03 -9.54 -10.74
CA GLY A 84 0.18 -10.69 -10.45
C GLY A 84 -1.10 -10.30 -9.74
N ARG A 85 -1.87 -11.33 -9.38
CA ARG A 85 -3.14 -11.24 -8.66
C ARG A 85 -3.11 -12.20 -7.47
N TYR A 86 -3.58 -11.75 -6.33
CA TYR A 86 -3.48 -12.49 -5.08
C TYR A 86 -4.85 -12.57 -4.40
N GLY A 87 -5.37 -13.79 -4.25
CA GLY A 87 -6.61 -14.03 -3.53
C GLY A 87 -6.41 -13.93 -2.02
N VAL A 88 -7.30 -13.21 -1.36
CA VAL A 88 -7.39 -13.08 0.10
C VAL A 88 -8.47 -14.02 0.59
N TYR A 89 -8.12 -14.98 1.42
CA TYR A 89 -9.03 -15.98 1.97
C TYR A 89 -9.11 -15.86 3.49
N ALA A 90 -10.28 -15.53 4.01
CA ALA A 90 -10.58 -15.55 5.44
C ALA A 90 -11.52 -16.72 5.73
N ASP A 91 -11.13 -17.57 6.69
CA ASP A 91 -11.87 -18.78 7.06
C ASP A 91 -12.24 -19.66 5.85
N GLY A 92 -11.27 -19.79 4.93
CA GLY A 92 -11.40 -20.59 3.71
C GLY A 92 -12.24 -19.95 2.60
N LYS A 93 -12.83 -18.77 2.81
CA LYS A 93 -13.65 -18.06 1.82
C LYS A 93 -12.85 -16.96 1.14
N LEU A 94 -12.96 -16.86 -0.19
CA LEU A 94 -12.38 -15.75 -0.95
C LEU A 94 -13.14 -14.46 -0.63
N VAL A 95 -12.48 -13.50 0.00
CA VAL A 95 -13.06 -12.20 0.38
C VAL A 95 -12.65 -11.07 -0.55
N SER A 96 -11.47 -11.17 -1.19
CA SER A 96 -10.97 -10.13 -2.08
C SER A 96 -9.88 -10.68 -3.00
N VAL A 97 -9.57 -9.93 -4.06
CA VAL A 97 -8.41 -10.17 -4.92
C VAL A 97 -7.59 -8.88 -4.96
N LEU A 98 -6.32 -8.99 -4.60
CA LEU A 98 -5.37 -7.88 -4.61
C LEU A 98 -4.58 -7.88 -5.92
N THR A 99 -4.25 -6.68 -6.39
CA THR A 99 -3.50 -6.40 -7.61
C THR A 99 -2.39 -5.38 -7.31
N PRO A 100 -1.52 -5.04 -8.26
CA PRO A 100 -0.55 -3.96 -8.07
C PRO A 100 -1.17 -2.62 -7.65
N ASP A 101 -2.43 -2.34 -7.99
CA ASP A 101 -3.14 -1.13 -7.55
C ASP A 101 -3.35 -1.07 -6.03
N ASP A 102 -3.31 -2.22 -5.36
CA ASP A 102 -3.41 -2.32 -3.90
C ASP A 102 -2.07 -2.12 -3.20
N MET A 103 -0.97 -2.19 -3.94
CA MET A 103 0.41 -1.97 -3.58
C MET A 103 0.98 -2.91 -2.51
N PHE A 104 0.27 -3.15 -1.40
CA PHE A 104 0.78 -3.94 -0.28
C PHE A 104 -0.13 -5.11 0.10
N ILE A 105 0.50 -6.16 0.63
CA ILE A 105 -0.14 -7.34 1.22
C ILE A 105 0.41 -7.52 2.64
N GLY A 106 -0.48 -7.80 3.59
CA GLY A 106 -0.13 -8.12 4.98
C GLY A 106 0.10 -6.90 5.87
N GLU A 107 -0.29 -5.71 5.42
CA GLU A 107 -0.15 -4.45 6.14
C GLU A 107 -0.95 -4.43 7.45
N MET A 108 -2.13 -5.07 7.49
CA MET A 108 -2.98 -5.06 8.69
C MET A 108 -2.28 -5.71 9.87
N ALA A 109 -1.85 -6.95 9.71
CA ALA A 109 -1.15 -7.67 10.76
C ALA A 109 0.21 -7.02 11.11
N PHE A 110 0.87 -6.44 10.11
CA PHE A 110 2.11 -5.69 10.29
C PHE A 110 1.93 -4.46 11.19
N LEU A 111 0.88 -3.65 10.93
CA LEU A 111 0.61 -2.40 11.65
C LEU A 111 -0.01 -2.65 13.03
N LEU A 112 -0.94 -3.59 13.13
CA LEU A 112 -1.60 -3.94 14.37
C LEU A 112 -0.75 -4.80 15.31
N ASN A 113 0.43 -5.24 14.83
CA ASN A 113 1.32 -6.15 15.56
C ASN A 113 0.61 -7.46 15.98
N ASP A 114 -0.18 -7.99 15.07
CA ASP A 114 -1.05 -9.14 15.26
C ASP A 114 -0.69 -10.29 14.30
N ARG A 115 -1.41 -11.38 14.37
CA ARG A 115 -1.32 -12.50 13.44
C ARG A 115 -1.95 -12.15 12.09
N ARG A 116 -1.61 -12.91 11.05
CA ARG A 116 -2.21 -12.76 9.71
C ARG A 116 -3.73 -12.94 9.78
N SER A 117 -4.47 -11.94 9.36
CA SER A 117 -5.95 -11.96 9.36
C SER A 117 -6.56 -12.83 8.26
N ALA A 118 -5.77 -13.27 7.29
CA ALA A 118 -6.22 -14.06 6.15
C ALA A 118 -5.06 -14.84 5.53
N THR A 119 -5.37 -15.86 4.75
CA THR A 119 -4.43 -16.57 3.88
C THR A 119 -4.36 -15.86 2.53
N ILE A 120 -3.16 -15.68 2.00
CA ILE A 120 -2.93 -15.11 0.67
C ILE A 120 -2.40 -16.19 -0.26
N LEU A 121 -3.12 -16.37 -1.40
CA LEU A 121 -2.70 -17.26 -2.48
C LEU A 121 -2.50 -16.48 -3.78
N SER A 122 -1.46 -16.85 -4.53
CA SER A 122 -1.28 -16.34 -5.88
C SER A 122 -2.31 -16.95 -6.83
N ALA A 123 -3.06 -16.11 -7.57
CA ALA A 123 -4.05 -16.56 -8.55
C ALA A 123 -3.43 -16.92 -9.91
N GLY A 124 -2.17 -16.59 -10.12
CA GLY A 124 -1.38 -16.85 -11.32
C GLY A 124 0.10 -16.62 -11.04
N GLU A 125 0.90 -16.40 -12.07
CA GLU A 125 2.27 -15.95 -11.89
C GLU A 125 2.29 -14.52 -11.34
N GLY A 126 3.17 -14.26 -10.37
CA GLY A 126 3.29 -12.96 -9.75
C GLY A 126 4.64 -12.73 -9.08
N LYS A 127 4.91 -11.46 -8.77
CA LYS A 127 6.14 -11.03 -8.10
C LYS A 127 5.78 -10.13 -6.92
N LEU A 128 6.35 -10.44 -5.77
CA LEU A 128 6.26 -9.63 -4.56
C LEU A 128 7.66 -9.23 -4.11
N ILE A 129 7.79 -8.03 -3.54
CA ILE A 129 8.98 -7.66 -2.78
C ILE A 129 8.67 -7.87 -1.31
N ARG A 130 9.46 -8.71 -0.66
CA ARG A 130 9.35 -9.01 0.77
C ARG A 130 10.13 -7.99 1.57
N ILE A 131 9.45 -7.29 2.47
CA ILE A 131 10.00 -6.20 3.28
C ILE A 131 9.91 -6.60 4.75
N PRO A 132 11.05 -6.95 5.40
CA PRO A 132 11.06 -7.27 6.81
C PRO A 132 10.58 -6.08 7.67
N LYS A 133 9.82 -6.36 8.73
CA LYS A 133 9.24 -5.34 9.62
C LYS A 133 10.27 -4.36 10.15
N VAL A 134 11.40 -4.85 10.62
CA VAL A 134 12.48 -4.02 11.16
C VAL A 134 13.03 -3.07 10.08
N SER A 135 13.21 -3.58 8.86
CA SER A 135 13.71 -2.79 7.73
C SER A 135 12.74 -1.68 7.35
N PHE A 136 11.43 -1.98 7.32
CA PHE A 136 10.40 -0.99 7.02
C PHE A 136 10.30 0.09 8.11
N LEU A 137 10.37 -0.29 9.37
CA LEU A 137 10.37 0.67 10.49
C LEU A 137 11.60 1.58 10.45
N ASN A 138 12.78 1.03 10.14
CA ASN A 138 13.99 1.84 9.96
C ASN A 138 13.89 2.78 8.76
N LEU A 139 13.20 2.34 7.71
CA LEU A 139 12.92 3.16 6.55
C LEU A 139 12.06 4.38 6.90
N ILE A 140 10.92 4.15 7.60
CA ILE A 140 10.04 5.23 8.06
C ILE A 140 10.78 6.16 9.02
N ARG A 141 11.61 5.62 9.91
CA ARG A 141 12.39 6.45 10.85
C ARG A 141 13.35 7.40 10.15
N LYS A 142 14.00 6.93 9.08
CA LYS A 142 14.89 7.76 8.25
C LYS A 142 14.13 8.70 7.31
N ASN A 143 12.95 8.31 6.89
CA ASN A 143 12.14 9.00 5.89
C ASN A 143 10.65 8.98 6.30
N PRO A 144 10.21 9.84 7.23
CA PRO A 144 8.85 9.80 7.80
C PRO A 144 7.71 9.92 6.77
N HIS A 145 7.98 10.53 5.62
CA HIS A 145 7.01 10.66 4.54
C HIS A 145 6.49 9.31 4.00
N TYR A 146 7.26 8.21 4.15
CA TYR A 146 6.76 6.87 3.79
C TYR A 146 5.66 6.38 4.71
N GLY A 147 5.66 6.80 5.97
CA GLY A 147 4.56 6.55 6.89
C GLY A 147 3.28 7.26 6.45
N ILE A 148 3.38 8.53 6.04
CA ILE A 148 2.26 9.30 5.49
C ILE A 148 1.74 8.67 4.19
N PHE A 149 2.64 8.26 3.31
CA PHE A 149 2.29 7.57 2.07
C PHE A 149 1.52 6.26 2.34
N LEU A 150 2.02 5.41 3.26
CA LEU A 150 1.31 4.19 3.67
C LEU A 150 -0.08 4.51 4.24
N SER A 151 -0.18 5.51 5.11
CA SER A 151 -1.46 5.93 5.70
C SER A 151 -2.46 6.36 4.62
N LYS A 152 -2.02 7.09 3.59
CA LYS A 152 -2.84 7.48 2.45
C LYS A 152 -3.36 6.26 1.68
N LEU A 153 -2.50 5.29 1.41
CA LEU A 153 -2.90 4.05 0.73
C LEU A 153 -3.95 3.27 1.53
N LEU A 154 -3.76 3.17 2.83
CA LEU A 154 -4.72 2.51 3.72
C LEU A 154 -6.07 3.23 3.73
N ALA A 155 -6.07 4.56 3.80
CA ALA A 155 -7.28 5.37 3.73
C ALA A 155 -8.01 5.15 2.38
N GLN A 156 -7.29 5.13 1.26
CA GLN A 156 -7.87 4.82 -0.05
C GLN A 156 -8.45 3.40 -0.11
N ARG A 157 -7.80 2.43 0.53
CA ARG A 157 -8.33 1.06 0.62
C ARG A 157 -9.61 1.01 1.44
N VAL A 158 -9.70 1.72 2.56
CA VAL A 158 -10.93 1.83 3.38
C VAL A 158 -12.06 2.44 2.57
N VAL A 159 -11.81 3.52 1.84
CA VAL A 159 -12.84 4.15 0.96
C VAL A 159 -13.34 3.16 -0.09
N ARG A 160 -12.44 2.43 -0.76
CA ARG A 160 -12.84 1.40 -1.75
C ARG A 160 -13.67 0.28 -1.13
N GLN A 161 -13.31 -0.18 0.07
CA GLN A 161 -14.06 -1.22 0.77
C GLN A 161 -15.45 -0.73 1.19
N ASN A 162 -15.56 0.51 1.67
CA ASN A 162 -16.83 1.11 2.03
C ASN A 162 -17.76 1.22 0.81
N ASN A 163 -17.27 1.71 -0.33
CA ASN A 163 -18.05 1.80 -1.56
C ASN A 163 -18.57 0.42 -2.00
N LYS A 164 -17.70 -0.59 -1.98
CA LYS A 164 -18.09 -1.97 -2.32
C LYS A 164 -19.14 -2.52 -1.35
N THR A 165 -19.07 -2.18 -0.08
CA THR A 165 -20.07 -2.58 0.91
C THR A 165 -21.43 -1.96 0.63
N VAL A 166 -21.45 -0.68 0.22
CA VAL A 166 -22.69 0.01 -0.21
C VAL A 166 -23.28 -0.66 -1.43
N GLU A 167 -22.50 -0.89 -2.49
CA GLU A 167 -22.94 -1.57 -3.72
C GLU A 167 -23.56 -2.95 -3.41
N LEU A 168 -22.88 -3.78 -2.61
CA LEU A 168 -23.40 -5.09 -2.22
C LEU A 168 -24.68 -5.00 -1.40
N SER A 169 -24.81 -3.97 -0.56
CA SER A 169 -26.02 -3.76 0.25
C SER A 169 -27.22 -3.39 -0.63
N GLU A 170 -26.99 -2.60 -1.68
CA GLU A 170 -28.00 -2.23 -2.66
C GLU A 170 -28.43 -3.46 -3.49
N GLU A 171 -27.47 -4.27 -3.98
CA GLU A 171 -27.77 -5.52 -4.69
C GLU A 171 -28.61 -6.49 -3.83
N ILE A 172 -28.23 -6.65 -2.57
CA ILE A 172 -29.00 -7.52 -1.65
C ILE A 172 -30.43 -7.01 -1.48
N LYS A 173 -30.62 -5.69 -1.35
CA LYS A 173 -31.94 -5.07 -1.23
C LYS A 173 -32.78 -5.29 -2.49
N GLU A 174 -32.19 -5.11 -3.65
CA GLU A 174 -32.87 -5.38 -4.93
C GLU A 174 -33.27 -6.85 -5.08
N LEU A 175 -32.36 -7.77 -4.75
CA LEU A 175 -32.67 -9.21 -4.81
C LEU A 175 -33.79 -9.61 -3.84
N LYS A 176 -33.81 -9.07 -2.64
CA LYS A 176 -34.91 -9.28 -1.66
C LYS A 176 -36.24 -8.78 -2.22
N ASN A 177 -36.28 -7.57 -2.75
CA ASN A 177 -37.50 -7.01 -3.35
C ASN A 177 -38.03 -7.86 -4.52
N ARG A 178 -37.13 -8.39 -5.37
CA ARG A 178 -37.51 -9.30 -6.48
C ARG A 178 -38.06 -10.64 -5.99
N LEU A 179 -37.57 -11.14 -4.87
CA LEU A 179 -38.07 -12.39 -4.27
C LEU A 179 -39.44 -12.18 -3.62
N GLU A 180 -39.62 -11.08 -2.91
CA GLU A 180 -40.90 -10.74 -2.24
C GLU A 180 -42.01 -10.36 -3.24
N GLY A 181 -41.68 -9.75 -4.37
CA GLY A 181 -42.63 -9.43 -5.44
C GLY A 181 -43.02 -10.60 -6.37
N ARG A 182 -42.56 -11.82 -6.08
CA ARG A 182 -42.90 -13.04 -6.80
C ARG A 182 -43.88 -13.98 -6.06
N VAL A 183 -44.42 -13.49 -4.94
CA VAL A 183 -45.49 -14.22 -4.18
C VAL A 183 -46.86 -13.73 -4.57
#